data_b9c835a3029fe43c93d18a8ec1989138
#
_entry.id   b9c835a3029fe43c93d18a8ec1989138
#
_cell.length_a   1.000
_cell.length_b   1.000
_cell.length_c   1.000
_cell.angle_alpha   90.00
_cell.angle_beta   90.00
_cell.angle_gamma   90.00
#
_symmetry.space_group_name_H-M   'P 1'
#
loop_
_entity.id
_entity.type
_entity.pdbx_description
1 polymer ?
#
loop_
_entity_poly.entity_id
_entity_poly.type
_entity_poly.pdbx_seq_one_letter_code
_entity_poly.pdbx_strand_id
1 'polypeptide(L)'
;ESYNEIKDFISGTVADNAPIIPISAHHDVNLDILIQAIEDTIPTPNHGKEKEALMYVARSFDINRPGTRPEGLRGGIIGGSVVKGEFAVGDSILIAPGRRIKEGNKTRWEPIKTQIESVQGGGLDLQTIHAGGLCGVATPMDPFVTKADDLSGQVMAREGELPPIWEVFNLDLNLLENMVASGDGTAEKVRPLQPNEMLMINSATATSVGQVSAIKGKKATIRLRL
;
A
#
# COMPACT_ATOMS: atom_id res chain seq x y z
N GLU A 1 27.09 -5.92 27.86
CA GLU A 1 27.16 -4.46 27.60
C GLU A 1 26.04 -4.08 26.62
N SER A 2 26.04 -4.47 25.38
CA SER A 2 25.02 -4.13 24.36
C SER A 2 23.59 -4.51 24.72
N TYR A 3 23.37 -5.61 25.45
CA TYR A 3 22.03 -5.99 25.90
C TYR A 3 21.40 -4.95 26.84
N ASN A 4 22.19 -4.43 27.80
CA ASN A 4 21.71 -3.41 28.74
C ASN A 4 21.49 -2.07 28.03
N GLU A 5 22.37 -1.70 27.10
CA GLU A 5 22.21 -0.48 26.29
C GLU A 5 20.93 -0.51 25.46
N ILE A 6 20.62 -1.66 24.83
CA ILE A 6 19.35 -1.84 24.09
C ILE A 6 18.17 -1.74 25.03
N LYS A 7 18.22 -2.41 26.20
CA LYS A 7 17.16 -2.40 27.19
C LYS A 7 16.86 -0.98 27.71
N ASP A 8 17.90 -0.22 27.98
CA ASP A 8 17.79 1.18 28.43
C ASP A 8 17.22 2.06 27.31
N PHE A 9 17.63 1.83 26.06
CA PHE A 9 17.16 2.56 24.88
C PHE A 9 15.66 2.33 24.59
N ILE A 10 15.16 1.10 24.73
CA ILE A 10 13.74 0.78 24.44
C ILE A 10 12.81 1.11 25.61
N SER A 11 13.35 1.40 26.79
CA SER A 11 12.53 1.70 27.98
C SER A 11 11.64 2.92 27.78
N GLY A 12 10.34 2.78 28.12
CA GLY A 12 9.33 3.84 27.92
C GLY A 12 8.91 4.05 26.45
N THR A 13 9.37 3.21 25.53
CA THR A 13 8.93 3.22 24.11
C THR A 13 7.89 2.13 23.85
N VAL A 14 7.37 2.05 22.61
CA VAL A 14 6.47 0.97 22.16
C VAL A 14 7.14 -0.42 22.21
N ALA A 15 8.47 -0.47 22.26
CA ALA A 15 9.26 -1.68 22.36
C ALA A 15 9.62 -2.04 23.82
N ASP A 16 9.14 -1.29 24.80
CA ASP A 16 9.33 -1.61 26.21
C ASP A 16 8.75 -3.00 26.50
N ASN A 17 9.54 -3.87 27.11
CA ASN A 17 9.24 -5.29 27.33
C ASN A 17 9.25 -6.20 26.07
N ALA A 18 9.68 -5.71 24.93
CA ALA A 18 9.91 -6.58 23.76
C ALA A 18 11.05 -7.58 24.03
N PRO A 19 10.96 -8.83 23.50
CA PRO A 19 12.03 -9.80 23.65
C PRO A 19 13.28 -9.33 22.91
N ILE A 20 14.43 -9.39 23.56
CA ILE A 20 15.73 -9.11 22.98
C ILE A 20 16.45 -10.43 22.79
N ILE A 21 16.68 -10.82 21.54
CA ILE A 21 17.25 -12.12 21.19
C ILE A 21 18.64 -11.92 20.59
N PRO A 22 19.71 -12.31 21.27
CA PRO A 22 21.05 -12.24 20.68
C PRO A 22 21.19 -13.34 19.62
N ILE A 23 21.53 -12.96 18.40
CA ILE A 23 21.70 -13.88 17.28
C ILE A 23 23.06 -13.70 16.61
N SER A 24 23.54 -14.73 15.92
CA SER A 24 24.59 -14.64 14.93
C SER A 24 24.15 -15.33 13.65
N ALA A 25 23.73 -14.56 12.65
CA ALA A 25 23.27 -15.09 11.36
C ALA A 25 24.40 -15.86 10.62
N HIS A 26 25.67 -15.43 10.79
CA HIS A 26 26.82 -16.10 10.17
C HIS A 26 27.12 -17.49 10.77
N HIS A 27 26.80 -17.66 12.04
CA HIS A 27 27.09 -18.90 12.78
C HIS A 27 25.84 -19.69 13.13
N ASP A 28 24.69 -19.34 12.58
CA ASP A 28 23.38 -19.95 12.85
C ASP A 28 23.00 -20.03 14.34
N VAL A 29 23.53 -19.09 15.16
CA VAL A 29 23.26 -19.08 16.60
C VAL A 29 21.92 -18.43 16.90
N ASN A 30 21.03 -19.12 17.63
CA ASN A 30 19.72 -18.68 18.09
C ASN A 30 18.75 -18.25 16.97
N LEU A 31 18.89 -18.71 15.75
CA LEU A 31 17.96 -18.43 14.66
C LEU A 31 16.61 -19.14 14.89
N ASP A 32 16.63 -20.32 15.43
CA ASP A 32 15.46 -21.08 15.88
C ASP A 32 14.66 -20.33 16.95
N ILE A 33 15.35 -19.75 17.94
CA ILE A 33 14.72 -18.92 19.00
C ILE A 33 14.11 -17.65 18.40
N LEU A 34 14.78 -17.02 17.42
CA LEU A 34 14.23 -15.86 16.73
C LEU A 34 12.94 -16.20 15.97
N ILE A 35 12.96 -17.32 15.21
CA ILE A 35 11.79 -17.79 14.46
C ILE A 35 10.63 -18.09 15.42
N GLN A 36 10.90 -18.79 16.51
CA GLN A 36 9.90 -19.09 17.53
C GLN A 36 9.31 -17.80 18.12
N ALA A 37 10.14 -16.83 18.47
CA ALA A 37 9.66 -15.56 19.02
C ALA A 37 8.81 -14.75 18.01
N ILE A 38 9.12 -14.81 16.72
CA ILE A 38 8.30 -14.20 15.65
C ILE A 38 6.92 -14.87 15.59
N GLU A 39 6.88 -16.21 15.56
CA GLU A 39 5.62 -16.98 15.53
C GLU A 39 4.75 -16.72 16.76
N ASP A 40 5.37 -16.65 17.95
CA ASP A 40 4.66 -16.43 19.21
C ASP A 40 4.14 -14.98 19.36
N THR A 41 4.86 -14.01 18.80
CA THR A 41 4.57 -12.58 19.01
C THR A 41 3.74 -11.98 17.89
N ILE A 42 3.91 -12.44 16.66
CA ILE A 42 3.25 -11.92 15.46
C ILE A 42 2.25 -12.95 14.92
N PRO A 43 0.99 -12.93 15.39
CA PRO A 43 0.01 -13.90 14.94
C PRO A 43 -0.28 -13.74 13.45
N THR A 44 -0.46 -14.83 12.75
CA THR A 44 -0.92 -14.83 11.34
C THR A 44 -2.24 -14.07 11.24
N PRO A 45 -2.34 -13.03 10.40
CA PRO A 45 -3.58 -12.29 10.24
C PRO A 45 -4.72 -13.19 9.77
N ASN A 46 -5.86 -13.12 10.42
CA ASN A 46 -7.07 -13.78 9.94
C ASN A 46 -7.74 -12.87 8.90
N HIS A 47 -7.40 -13.07 7.65
CA HIS A 47 -8.12 -12.46 6.54
C HIS A 47 -9.45 -13.18 6.39
N GLY A 48 -10.52 -12.63 7.00
CA GLY A 48 -11.85 -13.23 6.94
C GLY A 48 -12.28 -13.57 5.51
N LYS A 49 -13.24 -14.49 5.35
CA LYS A 49 -13.85 -14.83 4.07
C LYS A 49 -14.77 -13.69 3.58
N GLU A 50 -14.20 -12.51 3.41
CA GLU A 50 -14.91 -11.38 2.82
C GLU A 50 -15.25 -11.72 1.37
N LYS A 51 -16.50 -11.45 0.96
CA LYS A 51 -16.95 -11.72 -0.41
C LYS A 51 -16.40 -10.71 -1.40
N GLU A 52 -16.19 -9.46 -0.95
CA GLU A 52 -15.67 -8.38 -1.77
C GLU A 52 -14.16 -8.50 -1.93
N ALA A 53 -13.68 -8.40 -3.15
CA ALA A 53 -12.26 -8.47 -3.44
C ALA A 53 -11.67 -7.08 -3.65
N LEU A 54 -10.55 -6.81 -2.95
CA LEU A 54 -9.82 -5.54 -3.05
C LEU A 54 -8.31 -5.79 -3.05
N MET A 55 -7.63 -5.19 -4.01
CA MET A 55 -6.16 -5.18 -4.10
C MET A 55 -5.65 -3.76 -4.16
N TYR A 56 -4.60 -3.46 -3.39
CA TYR A 56 -3.85 -2.23 -3.53
C TYR A 56 -2.75 -2.38 -4.57
N VAL A 57 -2.75 -1.50 -5.56
CA VAL A 57 -1.74 -1.48 -6.62
C VAL A 57 -0.50 -0.74 -6.12
N ALA A 58 0.60 -1.46 -5.96
CA ALA A 58 1.88 -0.90 -5.56
C ALA A 58 2.76 -0.56 -6.76
N ARG A 59 2.67 -1.37 -7.82
CA ARG A 59 3.47 -1.26 -9.04
C ARG A 59 2.63 -1.53 -10.27
N SER A 60 3.02 -0.95 -11.39
CA SER A 60 2.54 -1.36 -12.71
C SER A 60 3.66 -1.24 -13.73
N PHE A 61 3.74 -2.16 -14.67
CA PHE A 61 4.84 -2.19 -15.62
C PHE A 61 4.51 -2.90 -16.93
N ASP A 62 5.27 -2.52 -17.92
CA ASP A 62 5.33 -3.16 -19.24
C ASP A 62 6.49 -4.17 -19.22
N ILE A 63 6.22 -5.43 -19.56
CA ILE A 63 7.22 -6.51 -19.63
C ILE A 63 7.73 -6.76 -21.04
N ASN A 64 7.27 -6.00 -22.01
CA ASN A 64 7.68 -6.17 -23.40
C ASN A 64 9.09 -5.64 -23.65
N ARG A 65 9.88 -6.38 -24.40
CA ARG A 65 11.21 -5.93 -24.81
C ARG A 65 11.12 -4.82 -25.85
N PRO A 66 12.02 -3.84 -25.83
CA PRO A 66 12.09 -2.86 -26.91
C PRO A 66 12.20 -3.53 -28.28
N GLY A 67 11.37 -3.08 -29.24
CA GLY A 67 11.32 -3.65 -30.58
C GLY A 67 10.40 -4.87 -30.74
N THR A 68 9.66 -5.27 -29.70
CA THR A 68 8.61 -6.29 -29.84
C THR A 68 7.57 -5.83 -30.86
N ARG A 69 7.23 -6.68 -31.83
CA ARG A 69 6.19 -6.39 -32.80
C ARG A 69 4.81 -6.36 -32.15
N PRO A 70 3.84 -5.61 -32.71
CA PRO A 70 2.49 -5.47 -32.15
C PRO A 70 1.80 -6.81 -31.85
N GLU A 71 1.98 -7.80 -32.72
CA GLU A 71 1.35 -9.13 -32.59
C GLU A 71 1.95 -9.97 -31.44
N GLY A 72 3.13 -9.60 -30.98
CA GLY A 72 3.84 -10.27 -29.87
C GLY A 72 3.77 -9.52 -28.53
N LEU A 73 3.06 -8.38 -28.48
CA LEU A 73 2.93 -7.62 -27.24
C LEU A 73 2.10 -8.39 -26.22
N ARG A 74 2.63 -8.45 -25.01
CA ARG A 74 1.88 -8.88 -23.82
C ARG A 74 1.25 -7.66 -23.19
N GLY A 75 0.07 -7.84 -22.60
CA GLY A 75 -0.63 -6.77 -21.91
C GLY A 75 0.07 -6.31 -20.64
N GLY A 76 -0.44 -5.23 -20.06
CA GLY A 76 0.16 -4.62 -18.90
C GLY A 76 0.03 -5.45 -17.63
N ILE A 77 1.05 -5.36 -16.76
CA ILE A 77 1.11 -6.07 -15.49
C ILE A 77 0.82 -5.11 -14.34
N ILE A 78 0.06 -5.58 -13.36
CA ILE A 78 -0.25 -4.89 -12.11
C ILE A 78 0.33 -5.71 -10.97
N GLY A 79 1.12 -5.08 -10.11
CA GLY A 79 1.70 -5.70 -8.91
C GLY A 79 1.18 -5.05 -7.63
N GLY A 80 0.92 -5.85 -6.61
CA GLY A 80 0.45 -5.33 -5.34
C GLY A 80 0.04 -6.40 -4.34
N SER A 81 -0.82 -6.04 -3.39
CA SER A 81 -1.32 -6.95 -2.35
C SER A 81 -2.84 -7.01 -2.35
N VAL A 82 -3.37 -8.21 -2.35
CA VAL A 82 -4.80 -8.44 -2.05
C VAL A 82 -5.02 -8.22 -0.56
N VAL A 83 -5.91 -7.30 -0.21
CA VAL A 83 -6.20 -6.95 1.19
C VAL A 83 -7.52 -7.52 1.68
N LYS A 84 -8.41 -7.86 0.75
CA LYS A 84 -9.71 -8.49 1.02
C LYS A 84 -10.06 -9.47 -0.08
N GLY A 85 -10.79 -10.51 0.29
CA GLY A 85 -11.35 -11.49 -0.63
C GLY A 85 -10.32 -12.22 -1.48
N GLU A 86 -10.71 -12.57 -2.69
CA GLU A 86 -9.89 -13.33 -3.64
C GLU A 86 -10.13 -12.88 -5.09
N PHE A 87 -9.13 -13.07 -5.94
CA PHE A 87 -9.25 -12.90 -7.39
C PHE A 87 -8.83 -14.18 -8.10
N ALA A 88 -9.53 -14.52 -9.17
CA ALA A 88 -9.25 -15.65 -10.02
C ALA A 88 -8.91 -15.23 -11.45
N VAL A 89 -8.20 -16.09 -12.17
CA VAL A 89 -8.00 -15.96 -13.60
C VAL A 89 -9.37 -15.94 -14.29
N GLY A 90 -9.59 -14.97 -15.19
CA GLY A 90 -10.86 -14.75 -15.87
C GLY A 90 -11.78 -13.71 -15.21
N ASP A 91 -11.50 -13.25 -14.00
CA ASP A 91 -12.31 -12.23 -13.34
C ASP A 91 -12.32 -10.91 -14.13
N SER A 92 -13.50 -10.30 -14.26
CA SER A 92 -13.65 -8.91 -14.72
C SER A 92 -13.36 -7.95 -13.59
N ILE A 93 -12.40 -7.06 -13.79
CA ILE A 93 -11.90 -6.15 -12.77
C ILE A 93 -11.98 -4.69 -13.21
N LEU A 94 -12.07 -3.81 -12.23
CA LEU A 94 -12.00 -2.37 -12.36
C LEU A 94 -10.79 -1.85 -11.57
N ILE A 95 -10.07 -0.90 -12.16
CA ILE A 95 -8.96 -0.19 -11.51
C ILE A 95 -9.40 1.27 -11.33
N ALA A 96 -9.38 1.75 -10.10
CA ALA A 96 -9.84 3.10 -9.74
C ALA A 96 -8.76 3.88 -8.96
N PRO A 97 -8.72 5.21 -9.15
CA PRO A 97 -9.62 6.08 -9.91
C PRO A 97 -9.54 5.88 -11.42
N GLY A 98 -8.56 5.14 -11.94
CA GLY A 98 -8.39 4.85 -13.36
C GLY A 98 -7.58 5.90 -14.10
N ARG A 99 -8.00 6.23 -15.31
CA ARG A 99 -7.34 7.22 -16.17
C ARG A 99 -7.96 8.60 -16.05
N ARG A 100 -7.12 9.59 -16.19
CA ARG A 100 -7.52 10.99 -16.17
C ARG A 100 -7.97 11.44 -17.56
N ILE A 101 -9.22 11.89 -17.68
CA ILE A 101 -9.80 12.40 -18.91
C ILE A 101 -10.00 13.90 -18.78
N LYS A 102 -9.51 14.66 -19.77
CA LYS A 102 -9.76 16.11 -19.88
C LYS A 102 -10.88 16.35 -20.88
N GLU A 103 -11.96 16.96 -20.42
CA GLU A 103 -13.07 17.43 -21.25
C GLU A 103 -13.14 18.98 -21.16
N GLY A 104 -12.48 19.68 -22.07
CA GLY A 104 -12.31 21.12 -22.00
C GLY A 104 -11.52 21.54 -20.75
N ASN A 105 -12.13 22.36 -19.88
CA ASN A 105 -11.53 22.81 -18.62
C ASN A 105 -11.83 21.88 -17.42
N LYS A 106 -12.59 20.80 -17.64
CA LYS A 106 -12.90 19.83 -16.57
C LYS A 106 -12.02 18.61 -16.70
N THR A 107 -11.60 18.11 -15.57
CA THR A 107 -10.91 16.84 -15.46
C THR A 107 -11.83 15.87 -14.71
N ARG A 108 -11.98 14.65 -15.25
CA ARG A 108 -12.65 13.56 -14.56
C ARG A 108 -11.78 12.31 -14.57
N TRP A 109 -12.00 11.45 -13.62
CA TRP A 109 -11.38 10.13 -13.58
C TRP A 109 -12.37 9.10 -14.10
N GLU A 110 -11.85 8.14 -14.85
CA GLU A 110 -12.62 7.03 -15.40
C GLU A 110 -11.95 5.72 -15.03
N PRO A 111 -12.63 4.85 -14.25
CA PRO A 111 -12.10 3.53 -13.92
C PRO A 111 -11.75 2.74 -15.18
N ILE A 112 -10.65 2.01 -15.12
CA ILE A 112 -10.22 1.15 -16.21
C ILE A 112 -10.81 -0.22 -16.00
N LYS A 113 -11.62 -0.69 -16.95
CA LYS A 113 -12.16 -2.04 -16.97
C LYS A 113 -11.25 -2.97 -17.77
N THR A 114 -10.92 -4.12 -17.19
CA THR A 114 -10.10 -5.14 -17.81
C THR A 114 -10.44 -6.53 -17.25
N GLN A 115 -9.66 -7.54 -17.61
CA GLN A 115 -9.82 -8.92 -17.16
C GLN A 115 -8.48 -9.46 -16.67
N ILE A 116 -8.50 -10.42 -15.76
CA ILE A 116 -7.32 -11.13 -15.30
C ILE A 116 -6.97 -12.26 -16.29
N GLU A 117 -5.81 -12.18 -16.93
CA GLU A 117 -5.31 -13.23 -17.82
C GLU A 117 -4.49 -14.29 -17.07
N SER A 118 -3.66 -13.86 -16.14
CA SER A 118 -2.88 -14.75 -15.28
C SER A 118 -2.52 -14.06 -13.98
N VAL A 119 -2.22 -14.83 -12.95
CA VAL A 119 -1.78 -14.35 -11.66
C VAL A 119 -0.55 -15.11 -11.17
N GLN A 120 0.36 -14.38 -10.53
CA GLN A 120 1.58 -14.91 -9.95
C GLN A 120 1.73 -14.49 -8.51
N GLY A 121 2.17 -15.39 -7.65
CA GLY A 121 2.48 -15.12 -6.25
C GLY A 121 3.57 -16.06 -5.75
N GLY A 122 4.53 -15.54 -4.96
CA GLY A 122 5.63 -16.36 -4.45
C GLY A 122 6.51 -17.02 -5.53
N GLY A 123 6.54 -16.45 -6.75
CA GLY A 123 7.27 -17.03 -7.89
C GLY A 123 6.54 -18.18 -8.62
N LEU A 124 5.28 -18.42 -8.30
CA LEU A 124 4.46 -19.47 -8.90
C LEU A 124 3.29 -18.88 -9.68
N ASP A 125 2.92 -19.55 -10.78
CA ASP A 125 1.67 -19.29 -11.49
C ASP A 125 0.50 -19.90 -10.71
N LEU A 126 -0.51 -19.09 -10.44
CA LEU A 126 -1.67 -19.46 -9.63
C LEU A 126 -2.95 -19.33 -10.45
N GLN A 127 -4.01 -20.04 -10.01
CA GLN A 127 -5.36 -19.86 -10.57
C GLN A 127 -6.16 -18.83 -9.76
N THR A 128 -5.83 -18.68 -8.49
CA THR A 128 -6.51 -17.78 -7.54
C THR A 128 -5.49 -17.17 -6.61
N ILE A 129 -5.68 -15.89 -6.26
CA ILE A 129 -4.91 -15.18 -5.24
C ILE A 129 -5.86 -14.70 -4.14
N HIS A 130 -5.41 -14.83 -2.89
CA HIS A 130 -6.16 -14.46 -1.69
C HIS A 130 -5.50 -13.29 -0.96
N ALA A 131 -6.22 -12.73 0.01
CA ALA A 131 -5.67 -11.70 0.88
C ALA A 131 -4.39 -12.20 1.58
N GLY A 132 -3.37 -11.35 1.58
CA GLY A 132 -2.03 -11.60 2.07
C GLY A 132 -1.00 -11.77 0.95
N GLY A 133 0.24 -11.37 1.22
CA GLY A 133 1.35 -11.47 0.29
C GLY A 133 1.32 -10.52 -0.91
N LEU A 134 2.38 -10.59 -1.70
CA LEU A 134 2.52 -9.85 -2.95
C LEU A 134 2.15 -10.73 -4.13
N CYS A 135 1.45 -10.15 -5.10
CA CYS A 135 1.08 -10.83 -6.33
C CYS A 135 1.26 -9.93 -7.55
N GLY A 136 1.40 -10.58 -8.71
CA GLY A 136 1.37 -9.96 -10.03
C GLY A 136 0.15 -10.45 -10.80
N VAL A 137 -0.56 -9.52 -11.43
CA VAL A 137 -1.75 -9.76 -12.22
C VAL A 137 -1.47 -9.30 -13.65
N ALA A 138 -1.49 -10.22 -14.59
CA ALA A 138 -1.42 -9.91 -16.01
C ALA A 138 -2.81 -9.62 -16.57
N THR A 139 -2.88 -8.64 -17.46
CA THR A 139 -4.12 -8.18 -18.07
C THR A 139 -3.92 -7.95 -19.57
N PRO A 140 -5.00 -7.95 -20.40
CA PRO A 140 -4.93 -7.59 -21.81
C PRO A 140 -4.85 -6.07 -22.07
N MET A 141 -4.66 -5.24 -21.04
CA MET A 141 -4.54 -3.79 -21.20
C MET A 141 -3.35 -3.44 -22.09
N ASP A 142 -3.48 -2.32 -22.81
CA ASP A 142 -2.35 -1.72 -23.52
C ASP A 142 -1.18 -1.51 -22.52
N PRO A 143 0.02 -2.05 -22.79
CA PRO A 143 1.19 -1.89 -21.93
C PRO A 143 1.53 -0.43 -21.60
N PHE A 144 1.14 0.50 -22.47
CA PHE A 144 1.33 1.93 -22.24
C PHE A 144 0.61 2.43 -20.98
N VAL A 145 -0.54 1.83 -20.63
CA VAL A 145 -1.34 2.21 -19.45
C VAL A 145 -0.66 1.81 -18.14
N THR A 146 0.15 0.75 -18.17
CA THR A 146 0.85 0.23 -16.98
C THR A 146 2.31 0.65 -16.90
N LYS A 147 2.81 1.37 -17.91
CA LYS A 147 4.21 1.77 -18.01
C LYS A 147 4.60 2.73 -16.89
N ALA A 148 5.82 2.60 -16.39
CA ALA A 148 6.43 3.52 -15.43
C ALA A 148 5.64 3.72 -14.13
N ASP A 149 4.97 2.68 -13.66
CA ASP A 149 4.16 2.71 -12.43
C ASP A 149 2.93 3.65 -12.49
N ASP A 150 2.41 3.96 -13.66
CA ASP A 150 1.28 4.91 -13.84
C ASP A 150 0.00 4.50 -13.07
N LEU A 151 -0.15 3.22 -12.73
CA LEU A 151 -1.27 2.72 -11.91
C LEU A 151 -0.91 2.56 -10.42
N SER A 152 0.30 2.90 -10.01
CA SER A 152 0.69 2.84 -8.60
C SER A 152 -0.20 3.75 -7.74
N GLY A 153 -0.59 3.26 -6.56
CA GLY A 153 -1.48 3.99 -5.66
C GLY A 153 -2.97 3.84 -5.97
N GLN A 154 -3.32 3.14 -7.05
CA GLN A 154 -4.71 2.83 -7.37
C GLN A 154 -5.19 1.58 -6.64
N VAL A 155 -6.49 1.33 -6.72
CA VAL A 155 -7.12 0.12 -6.18
C VAL A 155 -7.73 -0.69 -7.30
N MET A 156 -7.65 -2.02 -7.18
CA MET A 156 -8.29 -2.97 -8.08
C MET A 156 -9.36 -3.74 -7.31
N ALA A 157 -10.54 -3.86 -7.88
CA ALA A 157 -11.66 -4.63 -7.34
C ALA A 157 -12.39 -5.36 -8.46
N ARG A 158 -13.22 -6.34 -8.11
CA ARG A 158 -14.14 -6.92 -9.10
C ARG A 158 -15.20 -5.90 -9.51
N GLU A 159 -15.78 -6.13 -10.68
CA GLU A 159 -16.86 -5.27 -11.19
C GLU A 159 -18.04 -5.25 -10.20
N GLY A 160 -18.44 -4.04 -9.78
CA GLY A 160 -19.49 -3.84 -8.79
C GLY A 160 -19.02 -3.78 -7.32
N GLU A 161 -17.73 -4.04 -7.04
CA GLU A 161 -17.16 -4.07 -5.69
C GLU A 161 -16.22 -2.89 -5.38
N LEU A 162 -16.05 -1.96 -6.34
CA LEU A 162 -15.20 -0.78 -6.13
C LEU A 162 -15.69 0.08 -4.96
N PRO A 163 -14.80 0.46 -4.03
CA PRO A 163 -15.13 1.42 -3.00
C PRO A 163 -15.39 2.81 -3.61
N PRO A 164 -16.17 3.67 -2.94
CA PRO A 164 -16.41 5.03 -3.39
C PRO A 164 -15.11 5.85 -3.37
N ILE A 165 -14.96 6.76 -4.34
CA ILE A 165 -13.84 7.69 -4.41
C ILE A 165 -14.23 8.98 -3.66
N TRP A 166 -13.41 9.37 -2.69
CA TRP A 166 -13.63 10.53 -1.86
C TRP A 166 -12.64 11.64 -2.18
N GLU A 167 -13.14 12.84 -2.44
CA GLU A 167 -12.32 14.05 -2.56
C GLU A 167 -12.20 14.80 -1.22
N VAL A 168 -13.18 14.59 -0.34
CA VAL A 168 -13.23 15.22 0.99
C VAL A 168 -13.56 14.14 2.03
N PHE A 169 -12.78 14.08 3.09
CA PHE A 169 -12.99 13.13 4.16
C PHE A 169 -12.57 13.69 5.53
N ASN A 170 -13.04 13.07 6.58
CA ASN A 170 -12.67 13.41 7.96
C ASN A 170 -11.66 12.40 8.50
N LEU A 171 -10.67 12.89 9.21
CA LEU A 171 -9.66 12.12 9.92
C LEU A 171 -9.77 12.35 11.42
N ASP A 172 -9.57 11.29 12.20
CA ASP A 172 -9.23 11.40 13.60
C ASP A 172 -7.72 11.62 13.72
N LEU A 173 -7.32 12.70 14.39
CA LEU A 173 -5.92 13.11 14.51
C LEU A 173 -5.27 12.45 15.71
N ASN A 174 -4.17 11.75 15.47
CA ASN A 174 -3.24 11.29 16.49
C ASN A 174 -1.85 11.78 16.12
N LEU A 175 -1.48 12.96 16.63
CA LEU A 175 -0.19 13.56 16.34
C LEU A 175 0.90 12.90 17.19
N LEU A 176 2.07 12.68 16.60
CA LEU A 176 3.26 12.29 17.34
C LEU A 176 3.63 13.41 18.31
N GLU A 177 4.18 13.08 19.46
CA GLU A 177 4.60 14.08 20.45
C GLU A 177 5.85 14.84 19.98
N ASN A 178 6.77 14.14 19.35
CA ASN A 178 8.03 14.67 18.89
C ASN A 178 8.26 14.39 17.41
N MET A 179 8.91 15.30 16.72
CA MET A 179 9.45 15.06 15.38
C MET A 179 10.70 14.17 15.48
N VAL A 180 10.90 13.31 14.47
CA VAL A 180 12.16 12.57 14.36
C VAL A 180 13.28 13.59 14.15
N ALA A 181 14.24 13.62 15.06
CA ALA A 181 15.33 14.59 15.04
C ALA A 181 16.15 14.52 13.74
N SER A 182 16.27 15.63 13.05
CA SER A 182 17.21 15.78 11.93
C SER A 182 18.54 16.33 12.48
N GLY A 183 19.50 15.45 12.69
CA GLY A 183 20.94 15.78 12.69
C GLY A 183 21.59 16.26 14.00
N ASP A 184 20.90 16.94 14.91
CA ASP A 184 21.50 17.48 16.16
C ASP A 184 21.02 16.80 17.45
N GLY A 185 20.14 15.79 17.33
CA GLY A 185 19.68 14.99 18.46
C GLY A 185 18.61 15.65 19.35
N THR A 186 18.20 16.88 19.06
CA THR A 186 17.14 17.55 19.80
C THR A 186 15.76 17.20 19.23
N ALA A 187 14.92 16.54 20.01
CA ALA A 187 13.55 16.25 19.63
C ALA A 187 12.70 17.52 19.73
N GLU A 188 12.25 18.03 18.57
CA GLU A 188 11.28 19.12 18.54
C GLU A 188 9.86 18.57 18.73
N LYS A 189 9.03 19.28 19.51
CA LYS A 189 7.62 18.94 19.66
C LYS A 189 6.87 19.18 18.36
N VAL A 190 6.01 18.22 17.98
CA VAL A 190 5.14 18.36 16.81
C VAL A 190 4.12 19.47 17.09
N ARG A 191 4.06 20.47 16.22
CA ARG A 191 3.06 21.53 16.32
C ARG A 191 1.68 21.04 15.91
N PRO A 192 0.58 21.58 16.44
CA PRO A 192 -0.76 21.30 15.99
C PRO A 192 -0.95 21.69 14.52
N LEU A 193 -1.80 20.92 13.80
CA LEU A 193 -2.21 21.27 12.43
C LEU A 193 -2.93 22.62 12.40
N GLN A 194 -2.77 23.31 11.27
CA GLN A 194 -3.40 24.60 11.02
C GLN A 194 -4.45 24.50 9.90
N PRO A 195 -5.55 25.26 9.95
CA PRO A 195 -6.44 25.40 8.80
C PRO A 195 -5.69 25.92 7.57
N ASN A 196 -6.07 25.43 6.40
CA ASN A 196 -5.45 25.69 5.11
C ASN A 196 -4.04 25.13 4.91
N GLU A 197 -3.52 24.37 5.87
CA GLU A 197 -2.24 23.69 5.75
C GLU A 197 -2.30 22.61 4.66
N MET A 198 -1.22 22.50 3.89
CA MET A 198 -1.05 21.45 2.89
C MET A 198 -0.35 20.26 3.51
N LEU A 199 -0.91 19.07 3.31
CA LEU A 199 -0.40 17.82 3.83
C LEU A 199 -0.10 16.85 2.69
N MET A 200 1.01 16.13 2.81
CA MET A 200 1.22 14.90 2.07
C MET A 200 0.48 13.79 2.80
N ILE A 201 -0.38 13.07 2.09
CA ILE A 201 -1.25 12.02 2.65
C ILE A 201 -0.87 10.72 1.99
N ASN A 202 -0.46 9.77 2.80
CA ASN A 202 -0.23 8.39 2.37
C ASN A 202 -1.39 7.52 2.85
N SER A 203 -2.02 6.82 1.93
CA SER A 203 -3.06 5.84 2.23
C SER A 203 -2.78 4.57 1.45
N ALA A 204 -2.42 3.50 2.15
CA ALA A 204 -1.91 2.28 1.56
C ALA A 204 -0.75 2.56 0.58
N THR A 205 -0.93 2.28 -0.71
CA THR A 205 0.07 2.53 -1.76
C THR A 205 -0.06 3.91 -2.41
N ALA A 206 -1.14 4.66 -2.11
CA ALA A 206 -1.41 5.97 -2.68
C ALA A 206 -0.72 7.10 -1.91
N THR A 207 -0.14 8.04 -2.63
CA THR A 207 0.35 9.31 -2.09
C THR A 207 -0.40 10.45 -2.77
N SER A 208 -1.00 11.32 -1.97
CA SER A 208 -1.78 12.46 -2.45
C SER A 208 -1.47 13.72 -1.65
N VAL A 209 -1.82 14.86 -2.20
CA VAL A 209 -1.74 16.14 -1.51
C VAL A 209 -3.14 16.57 -1.08
N GLY A 210 -3.31 16.89 0.19
CA GLY A 210 -4.56 17.38 0.74
C GLY A 210 -4.41 18.70 1.46
N GLN A 211 -5.50 19.48 1.51
CA GLN A 211 -5.57 20.71 2.27
C GLN A 211 -6.50 20.54 3.48
N VAL A 212 -6.05 21.00 4.63
CA VAL A 212 -6.86 21.03 5.84
C VAL A 212 -7.97 22.09 5.68
N SER A 213 -9.22 21.64 5.51
CA SER A 213 -10.36 22.54 5.33
C SER A 213 -10.96 23.03 6.65
N ALA A 214 -10.96 22.17 7.67
CA ALA A 214 -11.48 22.50 8.99
C ALA A 214 -10.84 21.59 10.06
N ILE A 215 -10.78 22.10 11.31
CA ILE A 215 -10.33 21.35 12.47
C ILE A 215 -11.35 21.55 13.60
N LYS A 216 -11.79 20.42 14.20
CA LYS A 216 -12.68 20.41 15.37
C LYS A 216 -12.17 19.41 16.42
N GLY A 217 -11.48 19.91 17.43
CA GLY A 217 -10.85 19.08 18.47
C GLY A 217 -9.81 18.13 17.86
N LYS A 218 -10.02 16.83 17.99
CA LYS A 218 -9.15 15.79 17.42
C LYS A 218 -9.56 15.34 15.99
N LYS A 219 -10.44 16.08 15.32
CA LYS A 219 -10.87 15.76 13.95
C LYS A 219 -10.46 16.85 12.97
N ALA A 220 -9.96 16.44 11.82
CA ALA A 220 -9.70 17.33 10.69
C ALA A 220 -10.48 16.90 9.46
N THR A 221 -11.01 17.87 8.73
CA THR A 221 -11.59 17.67 7.40
C THR A 221 -10.53 17.99 6.36
N ILE A 222 -10.24 17.03 5.50
CA ILE A 222 -9.23 17.17 4.45
C ILE A 222 -9.92 17.18 3.10
N ARG A 223 -9.49 18.08 2.23
CA ARG A 223 -9.86 18.10 0.81
C ARG A 223 -8.63 17.73 -0.01
N LEU A 224 -8.72 16.65 -0.80
CA LEU A 224 -7.67 16.25 -1.73
C LEU A 224 -7.57 17.27 -2.88
N ARG A 225 -6.36 17.50 -3.35
CA ARG A 225 -6.07 18.20 -4.62
C ARG A 225 -5.73 17.13 -5.66
N LEU A 226 -6.70 16.80 -6.48
CA LEU A 226 -6.61 15.83 -7.57
C LEU A 226 -6.14 16.50 -8.86
#